data_d400dc3908aa646cb556d75a9fd06d6c
#
_entry.id   d400dc3908aa646cb556d75a9fd06d6c
#
_cell.length_a   1.000
_cell.length_b   1.000
_cell.length_c   1.000
_cell.angle_alpha   90.00
_cell.angle_beta   90.00
_cell.angle_gamma   90.00
#
_symmetry.space_group_name_H-M   'P 1'
#
loop_
_entity.id
_entity.type
_entity.pdbx_description
1 polymer ?
#
loop_
_entity_poly.entity_id
_entity_poly.type
_entity_poly.pdbx_seq_one_letter_code
_entity_poly.pdbx_strand_id
1 'polypeptide(L)'
;MKNVIEDEILPDSANDIKVEGFAIQSEEILDKTSGHWDHYRENMFPAMEMEGESYVLRPMNCPHHMMIYANRPHSYRDLPMRIGEIAHDFRYESSGTLKGIERGRHFCQNDAHLFCTPEQIKSEVADVCNLIFETYKDFKITDYRCVLSLRDPADKKKYHDDDAMWNHAENALREVLTELGIHFTEEIGEAAFYGPKLDVNVKPAVGAEYTLSTCQLDFCLPAKFHLTYVDKDGSEKTPVVLHRAILGSLDRFMAYLIEETKGKFPTWLAPVQVKVLPVSEKTLEYAESITEKLVEAGVRVALDDDNQKIGYKIRAAQQVDRVPYMLVLGAKEAEAGNLSVRDRKGETTTMEVDEFIAKVTEEIKTRAYNN
;
A
#
# COMPACT_ATOMS: atom_id res chain seq x y z
N MET A 1 -4.19 7.69 6.87
CA MET A 1 -3.42 6.89 5.90
C MET A 1 -4.08 5.54 5.61
N LYS A 2 -4.44 4.72 6.64
CA LYS A 2 -5.13 3.43 6.43
C LYS A 2 -6.40 3.61 5.57
N ASN A 3 -7.28 4.55 5.91
CA ASN A 3 -8.53 4.80 5.19
C ASN A 3 -8.31 5.28 3.74
N VAL A 4 -7.31 6.14 3.51
CA VAL A 4 -6.96 6.61 2.15
C VAL A 4 -6.47 5.45 1.27
N ILE A 5 -5.68 4.53 1.86
CA ILE A 5 -5.17 3.36 1.14
C ILE A 5 -6.28 2.33 0.90
N GLU A 6 -7.18 2.15 1.87
CA GLU A 6 -8.28 1.18 1.78
C GLU A 6 -9.35 1.60 0.76
N ASP A 7 -9.70 2.89 0.72
CA ASP A 7 -10.78 3.39 -0.13
C ASP A 7 -10.37 3.58 -1.60
N GLU A 8 -9.05 3.76 -1.88
CA GLU A 8 -8.58 4.12 -3.22
C GLU A 8 -7.80 3.02 -3.94
N ILE A 9 -7.30 2.03 -3.20
CA ILE A 9 -6.48 0.95 -3.77
C ILE A 9 -7.30 -0.33 -3.96
N LEU A 10 -8.49 -0.40 -3.40
CA LEU A 10 -9.46 -1.48 -3.64
C LEU A 10 -10.54 -0.94 -4.58
N PRO A 11 -10.64 -1.46 -5.80
CA PRO A 11 -11.64 -1.02 -6.76
C PRO A 11 -13.08 -1.25 -6.26
N ASP A 12 -13.97 -0.34 -6.63
CA ASP A 12 -15.40 -0.35 -6.30
C ASP A 12 -16.22 -1.13 -7.35
N SER A 13 -15.96 -2.41 -7.54
CA SER A 13 -16.81 -3.22 -8.40
C SER A 13 -17.59 -4.28 -7.60
N ALA A 14 -18.70 -4.74 -8.15
CA ALA A 14 -19.54 -5.77 -7.50
C ALA A 14 -18.79 -7.12 -7.30
N ASN A 15 -17.67 -7.32 -7.99
CA ASN A 15 -16.83 -8.50 -7.91
C ASN A 15 -15.55 -8.29 -7.08
N ASP A 16 -15.43 -7.14 -6.42
CA ASP A 16 -14.28 -6.83 -5.59
C ASP A 16 -14.58 -7.21 -4.15
N ILE A 17 -13.67 -7.94 -3.54
CA ILE A 17 -13.84 -8.51 -2.21
C ILE A 17 -12.67 -8.04 -1.33
N LYS A 18 -13.00 -7.33 -0.25
CA LYS A 18 -12.06 -7.03 0.82
C LYS A 18 -12.10 -8.14 1.86
N VAL A 19 -10.96 -8.67 2.21
CA VAL A 19 -10.82 -9.73 3.21
C VAL A 19 -9.81 -9.35 4.28
N GLU A 20 -9.88 -10.08 5.41
CA GLU A 20 -8.88 -10.03 6.46
C GLU A 20 -8.53 -11.48 6.85
N GLY A 21 -7.35 -11.92 6.48
CA GLY A 21 -6.90 -13.29 6.68
C GLY A 21 -6.14 -13.49 8.00
N PHE A 22 -6.03 -14.74 8.43
CA PHE A 22 -5.29 -15.12 9.63
C PHE A 22 -3.77 -15.10 9.39
N ALA A 23 -3.02 -14.66 10.40
CA ALA A 23 -1.56 -14.64 10.36
C ALA A 23 -0.93 -16.05 10.45
N ILE A 24 -1.68 -17.02 11.00
CA ILE A 24 -1.27 -18.41 11.17
C ILE A 24 -2.05 -19.28 10.18
N GLN A 25 -1.35 -20.18 9.49
CA GLN A 25 -1.93 -21.06 8.49
C GLN A 25 -1.44 -22.49 8.62
N SER A 26 -2.21 -23.44 8.10
CA SER A 26 -1.82 -24.86 8.03
C SER A 26 -0.69 -25.04 7.01
N GLU A 27 0.41 -25.62 7.45
CA GLU A 27 1.54 -26.00 6.58
C GLU A 27 1.08 -26.95 5.46
N GLU A 28 0.34 -28.00 5.85
CA GLU A 28 -0.07 -29.06 4.93
C GLU A 28 -1.03 -28.55 3.83
N ILE A 29 -2.06 -27.80 4.22
CA ILE A 29 -3.13 -27.40 3.30
C ILE A 29 -2.68 -26.26 2.39
N LEU A 30 -1.94 -25.28 2.92
CA LEU A 30 -1.65 -24.05 2.18
C LEU A 30 -0.24 -24.04 1.59
N ASP A 31 0.77 -24.26 2.41
CA ASP A 31 2.15 -24.05 1.95
C ASP A 31 2.69 -25.19 1.09
N LYS A 32 2.33 -26.44 1.38
CA LYS A 32 2.71 -27.59 0.53
C LYS A 32 1.93 -27.59 -0.79
N THR A 33 0.61 -27.30 -0.76
CA THR A 33 -0.21 -27.24 -1.97
C THR A 33 0.27 -26.13 -2.91
N SER A 34 0.55 -24.95 -2.39
CA SER A 34 1.02 -23.81 -3.19
C SER A 34 2.45 -23.95 -3.70
N GLY A 35 3.27 -24.76 -3.05
CA GLY A 35 4.70 -24.88 -3.31
C GLY A 35 5.59 -23.86 -2.56
N HIS A 36 5.01 -23.05 -1.66
CA HIS A 36 5.82 -22.18 -0.79
C HIS A 36 6.78 -22.97 0.05
N TRP A 37 6.37 -24.17 0.53
CA TRP A 37 7.23 -25.06 1.28
C TRP A 37 8.46 -25.54 0.50
N ASP A 38 8.33 -25.79 -0.79
CA ASP A 38 9.41 -26.28 -1.63
C ASP A 38 10.36 -25.18 -2.10
N HIS A 39 9.81 -23.99 -2.40
CA HIS A 39 10.55 -22.92 -3.08
C HIS A 39 10.84 -21.71 -2.19
N TYR A 40 10.21 -21.59 -1.02
CA TYR A 40 10.30 -20.39 -0.16
C TYR A 40 10.64 -20.68 1.29
N ARG A 41 10.85 -21.95 1.67
CA ARG A 41 11.03 -22.41 3.05
C ARG A 41 12.12 -21.69 3.82
N GLU A 42 13.23 -21.34 3.16
CA GLU A 42 14.37 -20.66 3.80
C GLU A 42 13.98 -19.27 4.35
N ASN A 43 12.90 -18.68 3.82
CA ASN A 43 12.36 -17.39 4.24
C ASN A 43 11.14 -17.52 5.17
N MET A 44 10.76 -18.72 5.56
CA MET A 44 9.62 -18.97 6.45
C MET A 44 10.08 -19.14 7.89
N PHE A 45 9.24 -18.72 8.85
CA PHE A 45 9.44 -19.05 10.24
C PHE A 45 9.30 -20.57 10.45
N PRO A 46 9.99 -21.14 11.47
CA PRO A 46 9.80 -22.55 11.82
C PRO A 46 8.34 -22.86 12.13
N ALA A 47 7.92 -24.05 11.74
CA ALA A 47 6.57 -24.54 12.05
C ALA A 47 6.36 -24.68 13.56
N MET A 48 5.10 -24.51 13.96
CA MET A 48 4.61 -24.68 15.32
C MET A 48 3.69 -25.89 15.38
N GLU A 49 3.97 -26.82 16.27
CA GLU A 49 3.12 -28.00 16.48
C GLU A 49 2.04 -27.69 17.52
N MET A 50 0.78 -27.84 17.13
CA MET A 50 -0.37 -27.63 18.02
C MET A 50 -1.37 -28.79 17.80
N GLU A 51 -1.69 -29.53 18.86
CA GLU A 51 -2.68 -30.62 18.85
C GLU A 51 -2.45 -31.68 17.75
N GLY A 52 -1.19 -31.89 17.32
CA GLY A 52 -0.80 -32.86 16.29
C GLY A 52 -0.90 -32.34 14.87
N GLU A 53 -1.17 -31.07 14.69
CA GLU A 53 -1.13 -30.36 13.41
C GLU A 53 0.02 -29.35 13.38
N SER A 54 0.59 -29.15 12.19
CA SER A 54 1.68 -28.21 11.96
C SER A 54 1.17 -26.90 11.37
N TYR A 55 1.51 -25.80 12.02
CA TYR A 55 1.13 -24.45 11.64
C TYR A 55 2.35 -23.58 11.41
N VAL A 56 2.23 -22.64 10.48
CA VAL A 56 3.27 -21.64 10.16
C VAL A 56 2.71 -20.22 10.18
N LEU A 57 3.60 -19.27 10.45
CA LEU A 57 3.29 -17.87 10.16
C LEU A 57 3.33 -17.69 8.64
N ARG A 58 2.27 -17.14 8.06
CA ARG A 58 2.16 -16.99 6.59
C ARG A 58 3.25 -16.07 6.03
N PRO A 59 4.04 -16.53 5.05
CA PRO A 59 5.05 -15.70 4.38
C PRO A 59 4.44 -14.80 3.29
N MET A 60 3.28 -15.20 2.78
CA MET A 60 2.47 -14.57 1.74
C MET A 60 0.99 -14.95 1.95
N ASN A 61 0.08 -14.10 1.51
CA ASN A 61 -1.35 -14.33 1.66
C ASN A 61 -2.03 -14.98 0.44
N CYS A 62 -1.32 -15.17 -0.68
CA CYS A 62 -1.88 -15.77 -1.90
C CYS A 62 -2.60 -17.11 -1.68
N PRO A 63 -2.11 -18.08 -0.88
CA PRO A 63 -2.85 -19.32 -0.64
C PRO A 63 -4.24 -19.10 -0.02
N HIS A 64 -4.39 -18.13 0.87
CA HIS A 64 -5.70 -17.78 1.45
C HIS A 64 -6.68 -17.29 0.39
N HIS A 65 -6.27 -16.41 -0.51
CA HIS A 65 -7.13 -15.90 -1.58
C HIS A 65 -7.50 -16.99 -2.58
N MET A 66 -6.59 -17.94 -2.87
CA MET A 66 -6.92 -19.12 -3.67
C MET A 66 -8.01 -19.96 -3.02
N MET A 67 -7.94 -20.19 -1.69
CA MET A 67 -8.96 -20.93 -0.94
C MET A 67 -10.29 -20.19 -0.87
N ILE A 68 -10.28 -18.86 -0.77
CA ILE A 68 -11.50 -18.03 -0.80
C ILE A 68 -12.18 -18.18 -2.17
N TYR A 69 -11.41 -18.10 -3.25
CA TYR A 69 -11.93 -18.35 -4.59
C TYR A 69 -12.51 -19.76 -4.71
N ALA A 70 -11.79 -20.80 -4.25
CA ALA A 70 -12.19 -22.19 -4.32
C ALA A 70 -13.48 -22.53 -3.53
N ASN A 71 -13.92 -21.65 -2.62
CA ASN A 71 -15.04 -21.91 -1.71
C ASN A 71 -16.41 -22.04 -2.42
N ARG A 72 -16.53 -21.61 -3.67
CA ARG A 72 -17.76 -21.71 -4.47
C ARG A 72 -17.46 -21.90 -5.95
N PRO A 73 -18.42 -22.47 -6.74
CA PRO A 73 -18.31 -22.51 -8.20
C PRO A 73 -18.33 -21.09 -8.80
N HIS A 74 -17.60 -20.89 -9.88
CA HIS A 74 -17.56 -19.64 -10.63
C HIS A 74 -17.87 -19.86 -12.11
N SER A 75 -18.38 -18.83 -12.76
CA SER A 75 -18.54 -18.76 -14.21
C SER A 75 -17.68 -17.62 -14.77
N TYR A 76 -17.50 -17.61 -16.09
CA TYR A 76 -16.80 -16.50 -16.76
C TYR A 76 -17.42 -15.11 -16.49
N ARG A 77 -18.70 -15.06 -16.05
CA ARG A 77 -19.40 -13.81 -15.71
C ARG A 77 -19.01 -13.24 -14.36
N ASP A 78 -18.45 -14.09 -13.49
CA ASP A 78 -17.95 -13.69 -12.18
C ASP A 78 -16.52 -13.12 -12.27
N LEU A 79 -15.89 -13.24 -13.45
CA LEU A 79 -14.53 -12.76 -13.72
C LEU A 79 -14.54 -11.45 -14.53
N PRO A 80 -13.63 -10.49 -14.25
CA PRO A 80 -12.58 -10.60 -13.25
C PRO A 80 -13.12 -10.49 -11.83
N MET A 81 -12.54 -11.28 -10.91
CA MET A 81 -12.80 -11.18 -9.47
C MET A 81 -11.51 -10.71 -8.78
N ARG A 82 -11.61 -9.69 -7.94
CA ARG A 82 -10.46 -9.09 -7.26
C ARG A 82 -10.62 -9.23 -5.76
N ILE A 83 -9.66 -9.89 -5.11
CA ILE A 83 -9.64 -10.09 -3.66
C ILE A 83 -8.47 -9.29 -3.09
N GLY A 84 -8.75 -8.29 -2.26
CA GLY A 84 -7.75 -7.39 -1.68
C GLY A 84 -7.67 -7.47 -0.17
N GLU A 85 -6.46 -7.31 0.35
CA GLU A 85 -6.16 -7.37 1.77
C GLU A 85 -5.01 -6.41 2.13
N ILE A 86 -5.10 -5.78 3.30
CA ILE A 86 -3.92 -5.24 3.98
C ILE A 86 -3.32 -6.39 4.79
N ALA A 87 -2.49 -7.16 4.10
CA ALA A 87 -2.01 -8.47 4.56
C ALA A 87 -0.88 -8.34 5.57
N HIS A 88 -0.97 -9.08 6.67
CA HIS A 88 0.13 -9.26 7.61
C HIS A 88 0.97 -10.47 7.20
N ASP A 89 2.16 -10.24 6.66
CA ASP A 89 3.09 -11.27 6.22
C ASP A 89 4.30 -11.35 7.13
N PHE A 90 4.86 -12.58 7.25
CA PHE A 90 5.96 -12.89 8.15
C PHE A 90 7.09 -13.59 7.39
N ARG A 91 8.27 -12.98 7.36
CA ARG A 91 9.44 -13.56 6.69
C ARG A 91 10.62 -13.67 7.63
N TYR A 92 11.26 -14.83 7.62
CA TYR A 92 12.45 -15.10 8.42
C TYR A 92 13.68 -14.45 7.78
N GLU A 93 13.70 -13.10 7.83
CA GLU A 93 14.84 -12.32 7.34
C GLU A 93 16.08 -12.53 8.24
N SER A 94 17.26 -12.64 7.64
CA SER A 94 18.51 -12.71 8.40
C SER A 94 18.74 -11.41 9.18
N SER A 95 19.41 -11.50 10.34
CA SER A 95 19.63 -10.30 11.19
C SER A 95 20.41 -9.20 10.47
N GLY A 96 21.29 -9.56 9.54
CA GLY A 96 22.09 -8.58 8.76
C GLY A 96 21.30 -7.85 7.68
N THR A 97 20.09 -8.30 7.32
CA THR A 97 19.24 -7.66 6.31
C THR A 97 18.17 -6.76 6.93
N LEU A 98 17.99 -6.78 8.25
CA LEU A 98 16.99 -5.96 8.93
C LEU A 98 17.37 -4.48 8.87
N LYS A 99 16.39 -3.61 8.58
CA LYS A 99 16.60 -2.17 8.39
C LYS A 99 15.41 -1.36 8.94
N GLY A 100 15.30 -1.30 10.27
CA GLY A 100 14.21 -0.57 10.94
C GLY A 100 12.82 -0.95 10.39
N ILE A 101 12.00 0.06 10.11
CA ILE A 101 10.66 -0.15 9.52
C ILE A 101 10.71 -0.47 8.00
N GLU A 102 11.83 -0.22 7.34
CA GLU A 102 11.98 -0.49 5.90
C GLU A 102 12.02 -2.00 5.60
N ARG A 103 12.63 -2.79 6.50
CA ARG A 103 12.72 -4.25 6.35
C ARG A 103 12.70 -4.94 7.71
N GLY A 104 11.52 -5.35 8.15
CA GLY A 104 11.27 -6.15 9.34
C GLY A 104 10.98 -7.61 9.00
N ARG A 105 10.77 -8.42 10.03
CA ARG A 105 10.32 -9.82 9.89
C ARG A 105 8.80 -9.96 9.84
N HIS A 106 8.09 -8.92 10.16
CA HIS A 106 6.66 -8.74 10.00
C HIS A 106 6.43 -7.42 9.29
N PHE A 107 5.52 -7.39 8.34
CA PHE A 107 5.14 -6.19 7.61
C PHE A 107 3.70 -6.30 7.11
N CYS A 108 3.09 -5.15 6.85
CA CYS A 108 1.77 -5.07 6.25
C CYS A 108 1.91 -4.80 4.76
N GLN A 109 1.38 -5.67 3.92
CA GLN A 109 1.40 -5.51 2.47
C GLN A 109 0.04 -5.05 1.95
N ASN A 110 0.05 -4.06 1.06
CA ASN A 110 -1.11 -3.72 0.25
C ASN A 110 -1.22 -4.70 -0.92
N ASP A 111 -1.92 -5.79 -0.72
CA ASP A 111 -1.91 -6.92 -1.63
C ASP A 111 -3.31 -7.24 -2.19
N ALA A 112 -3.36 -7.68 -3.44
CA ALA A 112 -4.56 -8.24 -4.02
C ALA A 112 -4.25 -9.28 -5.10
N HIS A 113 -5.21 -10.22 -5.26
CA HIS A 113 -5.18 -11.27 -6.25
C HIS A 113 -6.39 -11.11 -7.18
N LEU A 114 -6.11 -10.96 -8.47
CA LEU A 114 -7.09 -10.73 -9.50
C LEU A 114 -7.24 -12.02 -10.32
N PHE A 115 -8.38 -12.67 -10.17
CA PHE A 115 -8.72 -13.90 -10.91
C PHE A 115 -9.40 -13.48 -12.22
N CYS A 116 -8.85 -13.85 -13.35
CA CYS A 116 -9.34 -13.43 -14.66
C CYS A 116 -9.28 -14.55 -15.70
N THR A 117 -9.99 -14.37 -16.83
CA THR A 117 -9.80 -15.21 -17.99
C THR A 117 -8.53 -14.81 -18.75
N PRO A 118 -7.95 -15.69 -19.60
CA PRO A 118 -6.80 -15.31 -20.42
C PRO A 118 -7.04 -14.06 -21.28
N GLU A 119 -8.24 -13.83 -21.76
CA GLU A 119 -8.61 -12.68 -22.59
C GLU A 119 -8.65 -11.37 -21.79
N GLN A 120 -8.79 -11.45 -20.46
CA GLN A 120 -8.84 -10.29 -19.56
C GLN A 120 -7.46 -9.86 -19.05
N ILE A 121 -6.40 -10.66 -19.27
CA ILE A 121 -5.03 -10.34 -18.77
C ILE A 121 -4.64 -8.92 -19.15
N LYS A 122 -4.81 -8.54 -20.40
CA LYS A 122 -4.39 -7.23 -20.90
C LYS A 122 -5.09 -6.08 -20.19
N SER A 123 -6.42 -6.17 -20.04
CA SER A 123 -7.20 -5.13 -19.34
C SER A 123 -6.83 -5.05 -17.87
N GLU A 124 -6.68 -6.20 -17.19
CA GLU A 124 -6.33 -6.22 -15.77
C GLU A 124 -4.91 -5.70 -15.50
N VAL A 125 -3.93 -6.05 -16.34
CA VAL A 125 -2.58 -5.48 -16.25
C VAL A 125 -2.60 -3.97 -16.50
N ALA A 126 -3.39 -3.51 -17.48
CA ALA A 126 -3.54 -2.08 -17.75
C ALA A 126 -4.12 -1.33 -16.56
N ASP A 127 -5.16 -1.87 -15.93
CA ASP A 127 -5.80 -1.27 -14.75
C ASP A 127 -4.83 -1.21 -13.57
N VAL A 128 -4.05 -2.28 -13.32
CA VAL A 128 -3.00 -2.28 -12.29
C VAL A 128 -1.93 -1.24 -12.58
N CYS A 129 -1.45 -1.15 -13.81
CA CYS A 129 -0.44 -0.15 -14.20
C CYS A 129 -0.97 1.28 -14.03
N ASN A 130 -2.21 1.54 -14.48
CA ASN A 130 -2.84 2.84 -14.29
C ASN A 130 -2.95 3.20 -12.80
N LEU A 131 -3.39 2.26 -11.96
CA LEU A 131 -3.50 2.47 -10.53
C LEU A 131 -2.12 2.78 -9.89
N ILE A 132 -1.06 2.07 -10.30
CA ILE A 132 0.31 2.34 -9.85
C ILE A 132 0.70 3.78 -10.21
N PHE A 133 0.57 4.16 -11.48
CA PHE A 133 1.06 5.47 -11.95
C PHE A 133 0.22 6.64 -11.44
N GLU A 134 -1.10 6.47 -11.28
CA GLU A 134 -1.95 7.47 -10.63
C GLU A 134 -1.57 7.65 -9.16
N THR A 135 -1.36 6.55 -8.43
CA THR A 135 -0.87 6.58 -7.04
C THR A 135 0.48 7.29 -6.96
N TYR A 136 1.42 6.98 -7.86
CA TYR A 136 2.73 7.64 -7.88
C TYR A 136 2.62 9.14 -8.14
N LYS A 137 1.69 9.55 -9.00
CA LYS A 137 1.41 10.97 -9.24
C LYS A 137 0.90 11.66 -7.97
N ASP A 138 -0.01 11.02 -7.22
CA ASP A 138 -0.54 11.56 -5.98
C ASP A 138 0.53 11.72 -4.91
N PHE A 139 1.45 10.76 -4.80
CA PHE A 139 2.59 10.82 -3.87
C PHE A 139 3.81 11.56 -4.42
N LYS A 140 3.73 12.11 -5.66
CA LYS A 140 4.85 12.76 -6.36
C LYS A 140 6.10 11.89 -6.50
N ILE A 141 5.92 10.61 -6.68
CA ILE A 141 7.00 9.67 -6.97
C ILE A 141 7.33 9.81 -8.47
N THR A 142 8.48 10.37 -8.79
CA THR A 142 8.87 10.68 -10.19
C THR A 142 10.14 9.94 -10.64
N ASP A 143 10.98 9.48 -9.72
CA ASP A 143 12.21 8.75 -10.03
C ASP A 143 11.98 7.25 -9.84
N TYR A 144 11.51 6.60 -10.91
CA TYR A 144 11.26 5.16 -10.95
C TYR A 144 11.57 4.57 -12.33
N ARG A 145 11.79 3.27 -12.36
CA ARG A 145 11.91 2.48 -13.58
C ARG A 145 11.07 1.21 -13.51
N CYS A 146 10.58 0.76 -14.65
CA CYS A 146 9.88 -0.50 -14.80
C CYS A 146 10.84 -1.61 -15.21
N VAL A 147 10.69 -2.78 -14.60
CA VAL A 147 11.50 -3.97 -14.85
C VAL A 147 10.57 -5.15 -15.10
N LEU A 148 10.76 -5.83 -16.23
CA LEU A 148 10.17 -7.13 -16.47
C LEU A 148 11.12 -8.19 -15.91
N SER A 149 10.76 -8.74 -14.76
CA SER A 149 11.53 -9.76 -14.03
C SER A 149 11.18 -11.15 -14.57
N LEU A 150 12.17 -11.81 -15.15
CA LEU A 150 12.08 -13.12 -15.79
C LEU A 150 12.72 -14.20 -14.94
N ARG A 151 12.36 -15.46 -15.17
CA ARG A 151 13.06 -16.59 -14.53
C ARG A 151 14.48 -16.75 -15.06
N ASP A 152 15.33 -17.40 -14.27
CA ASP A 152 16.53 -18.06 -14.78
C ASP A 152 16.19 -19.52 -15.12
N PRO A 153 16.17 -19.92 -16.41
CA PRO A 153 15.84 -21.30 -16.79
C PRO A 153 16.79 -22.36 -16.22
N ALA A 154 17.99 -21.95 -15.79
CA ALA A 154 18.99 -22.84 -15.19
C ALA A 154 18.71 -23.12 -13.71
N ASP A 155 17.97 -22.25 -13.01
CA ASP A 155 17.65 -22.41 -11.59
C ASP A 155 16.35 -23.20 -11.36
N LYS A 156 16.42 -24.51 -11.53
CA LYS A 156 15.28 -25.42 -11.30
C LYS A 156 14.88 -25.57 -9.83
N LYS A 157 15.70 -25.07 -8.91
CA LYS A 157 15.37 -25.09 -7.47
C LYS A 157 14.43 -23.93 -7.09
N LYS A 158 14.68 -22.75 -7.65
CA LYS A 158 13.89 -21.54 -7.35
C LYS A 158 12.55 -21.53 -8.06
N TYR A 159 12.50 -21.98 -9.31
CA TYR A 159 11.34 -21.82 -10.17
C TYR A 159 10.56 -23.11 -10.39
N HIS A 160 9.24 -23.00 -10.51
CA HIS A 160 8.37 -24.11 -10.89
C HIS A 160 8.82 -24.71 -12.24
N ASP A 161 8.95 -26.04 -12.30
CA ASP A 161 9.52 -26.74 -13.47
C ASP A 161 8.45 -27.00 -14.54
N ASP A 162 8.09 -25.95 -15.30
CA ASP A 162 7.23 -26.01 -16.48
C ASP A 162 7.64 -24.96 -17.50
N ASP A 163 8.55 -25.34 -18.41
CA ASP A 163 9.09 -24.42 -19.42
C ASP A 163 8.01 -23.88 -20.37
N ALA A 164 6.95 -24.63 -20.68
CA ALA A 164 5.89 -24.19 -21.57
C ALA A 164 5.03 -23.11 -20.91
N MET A 165 4.66 -23.30 -19.65
CA MET A 165 3.93 -22.30 -18.85
C MET A 165 4.74 -21.02 -18.74
N TRP A 166 6.03 -21.11 -18.39
CA TRP A 166 6.92 -19.96 -18.27
C TRP A 166 7.05 -19.14 -19.56
N ASN A 167 7.32 -19.82 -20.67
CA ASN A 167 7.45 -19.14 -21.95
C ASN A 167 6.14 -18.43 -22.34
N HIS A 168 5.00 -19.04 -22.05
CA HIS A 168 3.70 -18.43 -22.29
C HIS A 168 3.50 -17.18 -21.40
N ALA A 169 3.72 -17.29 -20.09
CA ALA A 169 3.55 -16.20 -19.14
C ALA A 169 4.48 -15.00 -19.39
N GLU A 170 5.76 -15.28 -19.65
CA GLU A 170 6.75 -14.24 -19.93
C GLU A 170 6.44 -13.48 -21.21
N ASN A 171 6.04 -14.21 -22.28
CA ASN A 171 5.66 -13.58 -23.54
C ASN A 171 4.35 -12.78 -23.38
N ALA A 172 3.34 -13.33 -22.71
CA ALA A 172 2.08 -12.63 -22.47
C ALA A 172 2.30 -11.30 -21.75
N LEU A 173 3.07 -11.30 -20.65
CA LEU A 173 3.35 -10.07 -19.92
C LEU A 173 4.17 -9.07 -20.74
N ARG A 174 5.20 -9.54 -21.46
CA ARG A 174 6.03 -8.71 -22.37
C ARG A 174 5.18 -8.04 -23.46
N GLU A 175 4.31 -8.80 -24.11
CA GLU A 175 3.42 -8.29 -25.15
C GLU A 175 2.47 -7.23 -24.60
N VAL A 176 1.83 -7.49 -23.47
CA VAL A 176 0.92 -6.54 -22.83
C VAL A 176 1.63 -5.24 -22.46
N LEU A 177 2.80 -5.30 -21.82
CA LEU A 177 3.56 -4.10 -21.44
C LEU A 177 4.00 -3.30 -22.67
N THR A 178 4.39 -3.98 -23.75
CA THR A 178 4.76 -3.35 -25.02
C THR A 178 3.57 -2.65 -25.65
N GLU A 179 2.42 -3.30 -25.72
CA GLU A 179 1.18 -2.74 -26.27
C GLU A 179 0.64 -1.55 -25.46
N LEU A 180 0.88 -1.54 -24.14
CA LEU A 180 0.55 -0.41 -23.26
C LEU A 180 1.56 0.75 -23.39
N GLY A 181 2.65 0.56 -24.12
CA GLY A 181 3.70 1.58 -24.29
C GLY A 181 4.53 1.81 -23.04
N ILE A 182 4.57 0.86 -22.12
CA ILE A 182 5.38 0.94 -20.90
C ILE A 182 6.83 0.63 -21.25
N HIS A 183 7.73 1.56 -20.97
CA HIS A 183 9.16 1.35 -21.11
C HIS A 183 9.70 0.51 -19.96
N PHE A 184 10.28 -0.63 -20.24
CA PHE A 184 10.84 -1.53 -19.24
C PHE A 184 12.20 -2.09 -19.67
N THR A 185 12.98 -2.55 -18.71
CA THR A 185 14.17 -3.38 -18.90
C THR A 185 13.87 -4.81 -18.45
N GLU A 186 14.57 -5.79 -19.02
CA GLU A 186 14.41 -7.19 -18.60
C GLU A 186 15.55 -7.59 -17.65
N GLU A 187 15.19 -8.25 -16.54
CA GLU A 187 16.14 -8.81 -15.57
C GLU A 187 15.86 -10.29 -15.36
N ILE A 188 16.88 -11.13 -15.60
CA ILE A 188 16.79 -12.58 -15.49
C ILE A 188 17.13 -12.98 -14.04
N GLY A 189 16.36 -13.95 -13.50
CA GLY A 189 16.57 -14.46 -12.14
C GLY A 189 15.76 -13.75 -11.07
N GLU A 190 15.01 -12.70 -11.41
CA GLU A 190 14.26 -11.87 -10.46
C GLU A 190 12.77 -12.19 -10.40
N ALA A 191 12.25 -13.09 -11.24
CA ALA A 191 10.84 -13.53 -11.20
C ALA A 191 10.44 -14.17 -9.86
N ALA A 192 9.14 -14.19 -9.58
CA ALA A 192 8.59 -15.04 -8.52
C ALA A 192 8.73 -16.53 -8.91
N PHE A 193 8.66 -17.45 -7.96
CA PHE A 193 8.81 -18.88 -8.27
C PHE A 193 7.66 -19.42 -9.15
N TYR A 194 6.53 -18.73 -9.19
CA TYR A 194 5.30 -19.12 -9.89
C TYR A 194 5.03 -18.31 -11.16
N GLY A 195 5.76 -17.24 -11.44
CA GLY A 195 5.51 -16.45 -12.64
C GLY A 195 6.37 -15.19 -12.80
N PRO A 196 6.39 -14.61 -14.01
CA PRO A 196 7.07 -13.35 -14.31
C PRO A 196 6.33 -12.18 -13.65
N LYS A 197 7.05 -11.07 -13.49
CA LYS A 197 6.48 -9.88 -12.86
C LYS A 197 6.98 -8.59 -13.49
N LEU A 198 6.09 -7.61 -13.54
CA LEU A 198 6.44 -6.21 -13.67
C LEU A 198 6.77 -5.69 -12.26
N ASP A 199 8.01 -5.29 -12.07
CA ASP A 199 8.46 -4.55 -10.88
C ASP A 199 8.61 -3.08 -11.21
N VAL A 200 8.09 -2.20 -10.36
CA VAL A 200 8.35 -0.77 -10.46
C VAL A 200 9.30 -0.39 -9.32
N ASN A 201 10.54 -0.15 -9.70
CA ASN A 201 11.62 0.18 -8.79
C ASN A 201 11.69 1.69 -8.61
N VAL A 202 11.72 2.14 -7.37
CA VAL A 202 11.87 3.55 -7.00
C VAL A 202 13.27 3.82 -6.48
N LYS A 203 13.77 5.00 -6.78
CA LYS A 203 15.03 5.48 -6.25
C LYS A 203 14.76 6.53 -5.17
N PRO A 204 14.89 6.18 -3.89
CA PRO A 204 14.68 7.13 -2.81
C PRO A 204 15.78 8.18 -2.78
N ALA A 205 15.52 9.32 -2.12
CA ALA A 205 16.51 10.38 -1.91
C ALA A 205 17.75 9.88 -1.16
N VAL A 206 17.59 8.85 -0.32
CA VAL A 206 18.67 8.22 0.44
C VAL A 206 18.55 6.71 0.33
N GLY A 207 19.65 6.03 0.03
CA GLY A 207 19.70 4.57 -0.03
C GLY A 207 19.75 4.01 -1.46
N ALA A 208 19.57 2.70 -1.56
CA ALA A 208 19.58 1.98 -2.83
C ALA A 208 18.17 1.92 -3.43
N GLU A 209 18.09 1.77 -4.74
CA GLU A 209 16.87 1.45 -5.46
C GLU A 209 16.23 0.17 -4.91
N TYR A 210 14.90 0.12 -4.87
CA TYR A 210 14.14 -1.06 -4.47
C TYR A 210 12.76 -1.11 -5.14
N THR A 211 12.19 -2.31 -5.24
CA THR A 211 10.84 -2.51 -5.77
C THR A 211 9.80 -1.98 -4.77
N LEU A 212 8.98 -1.03 -5.24
CA LEU A 212 7.85 -0.51 -4.48
C LEU A 212 6.55 -1.16 -4.93
N SER A 213 6.27 -1.18 -6.23
CA SER A 213 5.06 -1.78 -6.78
C SER A 213 5.37 -2.99 -7.63
N THR A 214 4.42 -3.92 -7.71
CA THR A 214 4.57 -5.13 -8.51
C THR A 214 3.23 -5.58 -9.10
N CYS A 215 3.29 -6.15 -10.30
CA CYS A 215 2.20 -6.90 -10.93
C CYS A 215 2.77 -8.20 -11.48
N GLN A 216 2.32 -9.34 -10.96
CA GLN A 216 2.88 -10.66 -11.25
C GLN A 216 1.82 -11.51 -11.94
N LEU A 217 2.20 -12.21 -13.01
CA LEU A 217 1.29 -13.05 -13.79
C LEU A 217 1.52 -14.52 -13.42
N ASP A 218 0.48 -15.17 -12.94
CA ASP A 218 0.52 -16.51 -12.36
C ASP A 218 -0.43 -17.47 -13.06
N PHE A 219 0.13 -18.49 -13.69
CA PHE A 219 -0.58 -19.66 -14.22
C PHE A 219 -0.36 -20.92 -13.37
N CYS A 220 0.53 -20.86 -12.38
CA CYS A 220 0.98 -22.00 -11.59
C CYS A 220 0.07 -22.28 -10.39
N LEU A 221 -0.12 -21.31 -9.50
CA LEU A 221 -0.91 -21.51 -8.28
C LEU A 221 -2.36 -21.85 -8.56
N PRO A 222 -3.07 -21.20 -9.51
CA PRO A 222 -4.44 -21.59 -9.81
C PRO A 222 -4.59 -23.06 -10.22
N ALA A 223 -3.63 -23.58 -10.99
CA ALA A 223 -3.61 -24.98 -11.38
C ALA A 223 -3.32 -25.91 -10.19
N LYS A 224 -2.37 -25.56 -9.32
CA LYS A 224 -2.05 -26.33 -8.10
C LYS A 224 -3.21 -26.40 -7.11
N PHE A 225 -3.99 -25.31 -6.98
CA PHE A 225 -5.21 -25.29 -6.16
C PHE A 225 -6.45 -25.83 -6.88
N HIS A 226 -6.30 -26.33 -8.11
CA HIS A 226 -7.41 -26.85 -8.94
C HIS A 226 -8.57 -25.85 -9.08
N LEU A 227 -8.24 -24.57 -9.21
CA LEU A 227 -9.26 -23.53 -9.38
C LEU A 227 -9.87 -23.63 -10.77
N THR A 228 -11.20 -23.53 -10.84
CA THR A 228 -11.92 -23.58 -12.10
C THR A 228 -12.99 -22.50 -12.20
N TYR A 229 -13.37 -22.18 -13.44
CA TYR A 229 -14.57 -21.44 -13.79
C TYR A 229 -15.22 -22.10 -15.01
N VAL A 230 -16.53 -21.99 -15.14
CA VAL A 230 -17.27 -22.46 -16.32
C VAL A 230 -17.23 -21.36 -17.38
N ASP A 231 -16.66 -21.66 -18.54
CA ASP A 231 -16.57 -20.73 -19.66
C ASP A 231 -17.87 -20.68 -20.49
N LYS A 232 -17.92 -19.78 -21.48
CA LYS A 232 -19.09 -19.54 -22.37
C LYS A 232 -19.56 -20.79 -23.11
N ASP A 233 -18.64 -21.71 -23.42
CA ASP A 233 -18.89 -22.97 -24.09
C ASP A 233 -19.35 -24.10 -23.15
N GLY A 234 -19.44 -23.82 -21.85
CA GLY A 234 -19.79 -24.79 -20.81
C GLY A 234 -18.60 -25.65 -20.33
N SER A 235 -17.40 -25.45 -20.84
CA SER A 235 -16.22 -26.17 -20.39
C SER A 235 -15.68 -25.56 -19.11
N GLU A 236 -15.05 -26.37 -18.25
CA GLU A 236 -14.28 -25.91 -17.11
C GLU A 236 -12.88 -25.48 -17.55
N LYS A 237 -12.46 -24.30 -17.12
CA LYS A 237 -11.12 -23.74 -17.37
C LYS A 237 -10.48 -23.24 -16.09
N THR A 238 -9.17 -23.25 -16.02
CA THR A 238 -8.39 -22.67 -14.92
C THR A 238 -8.26 -21.16 -15.13
N PRO A 239 -8.58 -20.33 -14.13
CA PRO A 239 -8.34 -18.88 -14.22
C PRO A 239 -6.86 -18.57 -14.21
N VAL A 240 -6.51 -17.39 -14.73
CA VAL A 240 -5.20 -16.78 -14.54
C VAL A 240 -5.27 -15.86 -13.33
N VAL A 241 -4.18 -15.73 -12.58
CA VAL A 241 -4.16 -14.83 -11.43
C VAL A 241 -3.08 -13.76 -11.63
N LEU A 242 -3.47 -12.52 -11.37
CA LEU A 242 -2.54 -11.42 -11.22
C LEU A 242 -2.37 -11.14 -9.72
N HIS A 243 -1.13 -11.18 -9.23
CA HIS A 243 -0.78 -10.71 -7.90
C HIS A 243 -0.32 -9.27 -8.03
N ARG A 244 -0.88 -8.36 -7.23
CA ARG A 244 -0.46 -6.96 -7.30
C ARG A 244 -0.26 -6.34 -5.93
N ALA A 245 0.78 -5.54 -5.80
CA ALA A 245 0.98 -4.65 -4.67
C ALA A 245 1.29 -3.24 -5.22
N ILE A 246 0.47 -2.25 -4.86
CA ILE A 246 0.62 -0.88 -5.37
C ILE A 246 1.65 -0.11 -4.56
N LEU A 247 1.54 -0.13 -3.25
CA LEU A 247 2.48 0.52 -2.33
C LEU A 247 3.45 -0.48 -1.66
N GLY A 248 3.41 -1.74 -2.11
CA GLY A 248 4.21 -2.80 -1.52
C GLY A 248 3.93 -2.98 -0.02
N SER A 249 4.97 -3.07 0.79
CA SER A 249 4.85 -3.02 2.26
C SER A 249 4.56 -1.60 2.71
N LEU A 250 3.48 -1.41 3.48
CA LEU A 250 3.11 -0.11 4.04
C LEU A 250 4.18 0.42 5.00
N ASP A 251 4.87 -0.47 5.70
CA ASP A 251 6.00 -0.13 6.58
C ASP A 251 7.15 0.52 5.79
N ARG A 252 7.55 -0.13 4.69
CA ARG A 252 8.60 0.39 3.79
C ARG A 252 8.16 1.68 3.10
N PHE A 253 6.91 1.75 2.66
CA PHE A 253 6.37 2.94 2.05
C PHE A 253 6.32 4.12 3.03
N MET A 254 5.99 3.86 4.32
CA MET A 254 6.08 4.88 5.37
C MET A 254 7.52 5.37 5.55
N ALA A 255 8.52 4.46 5.57
CA ALA A 255 9.92 4.85 5.63
C ALA A 255 10.29 5.76 4.45
N TYR A 256 9.91 5.37 3.23
CA TYR A 256 10.09 6.17 2.03
C TYR A 256 9.50 7.59 2.18
N LEU A 257 8.24 7.69 2.59
CA LEU A 257 7.59 8.99 2.76
C LEU A 257 8.25 9.87 3.82
N ILE A 258 8.70 9.28 4.94
CA ILE A 258 9.40 10.01 6.00
C ILE A 258 10.73 10.59 5.46
N GLU A 259 11.47 9.81 4.69
CA GLU A 259 12.75 10.25 4.12
C GLU A 259 12.57 11.32 3.05
N GLU A 260 11.66 11.10 2.08
CA GLU A 260 11.38 12.06 1.00
C GLU A 260 10.87 13.40 1.54
N THR A 261 9.96 13.37 2.49
CA THR A 261 9.39 14.60 3.07
C THR A 261 10.21 15.16 4.21
N LYS A 262 11.23 14.44 4.68
CA LYS A 262 11.95 14.74 5.92
C LYS A 262 10.99 14.90 7.11
N GLY A 263 9.92 14.12 7.12
CA GLY A 263 8.81 14.19 8.08
C GLY A 263 7.90 15.40 7.95
N LYS A 264 8.05 16.23 6.91
CA LYS A 264 7.16 17.35 6.61
C LYS A 264 6.09 16.91 5.62
N PHE A 265 5.20 16.03 6.07
CA PHE A 265 4.12 15.50 5.21
C PHE A 265 3.24 16.62 4.67
N PRO A 266 2.73 16.54 3.42
CA PRO A 266 1.70 17.44 2.93
C PRO A 266 0.46 17.37 3.82
N THR A 267 -0.39 18.39 3.79
CA THR A 267 -1.54 18.53 4.69
C THR A 267 -2.41 17.28 4.72
N TRP A 268 -2.71 16.71 3.57
CA TRP A 268 -3.58 15.54 3.46
C TRP A 268 -2.99 14.25 4.09
N LEU A 269 -1.64 14.11 4.16
CA LEU A 269 -0.95 12.96 4.77
C LEU A 269 -0.55 13.20 6.23
N ALA A 270 -0.45 14.46 6.69
CA ALA A 270 0.05 14.76 8.03
C ALA A 270 -0.81 14.10 9.11
N PRO A 271 -0.22 13.39 10.10
CA PRO A 271 -0.96 12.79 11.21
C PRO A 271 -1.75 13.84 12.01
N VAL A 272 -1.14 15.00 12.24
CA VAL A 272 -1.78 16.21 12.77
C VAL A 272 -1.68 17.26 11.67
N GLN A 273 -2.83 17.71 11.16
CA GLN A 273 -2.90 18.67 10.06
C GLN A 273 -2.87 20.10 10.56
N VAL A 274 -3.51 20.32 11.69
CA VAL A 274 -3.58 21.63 12.36
C VAL A 274 -3.30 21.45 13.84
N LYS A 275 -2.41 22.27 14.40
CA LYS A 275 -2.17 22.35 15.83
C LYS A 275 -2.68 23.67 16.37
N VAL A 276 -3.60 23.62 17.33
CA VAL A 276 -4.20 24.81 17.94
C VAL A 276 -3.43 25.15 19.21
N LEU A 277 -2.95 26.39 19.29
CA LEU A 277 -2.01 26.88 20.31
C LEU A 277 -2.62 28.09 21.04
N PRO A 278 -3.41 27.89 22.12
CA PRO A 278 -3.87 29.00 22.96
C PRO A 278 -2.66 29.67 23.63
N VAL A 279 -2.67 31.03 23.62
CA VAL A 279 -1.59 31.84 24.21
C VAL A 279 -1.66 31.84 25.73
N SER A 280 -2.86 31.68 26.29
CA SER A 280 -3.11 31.67 27.73
C SER A 280 -4.40 30.90 28.05
N GLU A 281 -4.62 30.55 29.31
CA GLU A 281 -5.87 29.93 29.79
C GLU A 281 -7.12 30.74 29.43
N LYS A 282 -7.01 32.07 29.32
CA LYS A 282 -8.14 32.94 28.95
C LYS A 282 -8.63 32.72 27.52
N THR A 283 -7.81 32.12 26.67
CA THR A 283 -8.12 31.85 25.26
C THR A 283 -8.37 30.37 25.02
N LEU A 284 -8.38 29.53 26.07
CA LEU A 284 -8.58 28.10 25.95
C LEU A 284 -9.98 27.77 25.43
N GLU A 285 -11.04 28.36 25.99
CA GLU A 285 -12.41 28.13 25.54
C GLU A 285 -12.61 28.43 24.03
N TYR A 286 -12.01 29.54 23.57
CA TYR A 286 -12.01 29.87 22.14
C TYR A 286 -11.24 28.84 21.32
N ALA A 287 -10.07 28.40 21.78
CA ALA A 287 -9.27 27.37 21.13
C ALA A 287 -9.99 26.02 21.03
N GLU A 288 -10.70 25.63 22.09
CA GLU A 288 -11.56 24.43 22.10
C GLU A 288 -12.66 24.53 21.05
N SER A 289 -13.38 25.65 20.98
CA SER A 289 -14.43 25.86 19.99
C SER A 289 -13.94 25.80 18.54
N ILE A 290 -12.72 26.30 18.27
CA ILE A 290 -12.09 26.18 16.96
C ILE A 290 -11.66 24.74 16.66
N THR A 291 -11.14 24.03 17.68
CA THR A 291 -10.77 22.63 17.55
C THR A 291 -11.98 21.77 17.19
N GLU A 292 -13.13 21.96 17.87
CA GLU A 292 -14.38 21.25 17.57
C GLU A 292 -14.83 21.46 16.11
N LYS A 293 -14.87 22.72 15.65
CA LYS A 293 -15.24 23.04 14.25
C LYS A 293 -14.34 22.35 13.23
N LEU A 294 -13.03 22.30 13.48
CA LEU A 294 -12.10 21.65 12.58
C LEU A 294 -12.27 20.10 12.59
N VAL A 295 -12.54 19.51 13.76
CA VAL A 295 -12.84 18.07 13.89
C VAL A 295 -14.15 17.73 13.14
N GLU A 296 -15.20 18.54 13.30
CA GLU A 296 -16.48 18.40 12.57
C GLU A 296 -16.28 18.47 11.04
N ALA A 297 -15.32 19.27 10.59
CA ALA A 297 -14.94 19.38 9.18
C ALA A 297 -14.02 18.23 8.69
N GLY A 298 -13.73 17.23 9.53
CA GLY A 298 -12.90 16.07 9.18
C GLY A 298 -11.39 16.34 9.21
N VAL A 299 -10.96 17.44 9.80
CA VAL A 299 -9.52 17.78 9.94
C VAL A 299 -8.91 17.09 11.16
N ARG A 300 -7.72 16.50 11.01
CA ARG A 300 -6.95 15.91 12.13
C ARG A 300 -6.27 17.03 12.92
N VAL A 301 -6.82 17.36 14.07
CA VAL A 301 -6.42 18.50 14.90
C VAL A 301 -5.80 18.02 16.22
N ALA A 302 -4.84 18.75 16.73
CA ALA A 302 -4.34 18.63 18.10
C ALA A 302 -4.42 19.98 18.79
N LEU A 303 -5.09 20.03 19.96
CA LEU A 303 -5.05 21.18 20.86
C LEU A 303 -3.87 21.00 21.81
N ASP A 304 -3.05 22.05 21.94
CA ASP A 304 -1.94 22.09 22.89
C ASP A 304 -2.32 23.00 24.07
N ASP A 305 -2.97 22.41 25.05
CA ASP A 305 -3.42 23.07 26.29
C ASP A 305 -2.38 23.07 27.41
N ASP A 306 -1.18 22.55 27.16
CA ASP A 306 -0.08 22.56 28.12
C ASP A 306 0.25 23.95 28.62
N ASN A 307 0.57 24.06 29.93
CA ASN A 307 0.97 25.32 30.54
C ASN A 307 2.44 25.67 30.20
N GLN A 308 2.71 25.89 28.91
CA GLN A 308 4.02 26.28 28.38
C GLN A 308 3.95 27.65 27.70
N LYS A 309 5.10 28.33 27.60
CA LYS A 309 5.18 29.60 26.87
C LYS A 309 4.88 29.38 25.39
N ILE A 310 4.11 30.28 24.79
CA ILE A 310 3.68 30.17 23.37
C ILE A 310 4.86 30.00 22.42
N GLY A 311 6.00 30.64 22.66
CA GLY A 311 7.19 30.46 21.83
C GLY A 311 7.77 29.05 21.88
N TYR A 312 7.61 28.34 22.99
CA TYR A 312 7.98 26.92 23.10
C TYR A 312 7.01 26.04 22.31
N LYS A 313 5.69 26.23 22.48
CA LYS A 313 4.64 25.53 21.73
C LYS A 313 4.81 25.66 20.23
N ILE A 314 5.04 26.88 19.73
CA ILE A 314 5.29 27.14 18.29
C ILE A 314 6.55 26.39 17.82
N ARG A 315 7.65 26.42 18.59
CA ARG A 315 8.87 25.71 18.23
C ARG A 315 8.68 24.20 18.19
N ALA A 316 7.98 23.63 19.18
CA ALA A 316 7.66 22.20 19.23
C ALA A 316 6.81 21.80 18.01
N ALA A 317 5.73 22.50 17.75
CA ALA A 317 4.84 22.24 16.61
C ALA A 317 5.56 22.35 15.25
N GLN A 318 6.45 23.34 15.10
CA GLN A 318 7.16 23.59 13.83
C GLN A 318 8.36 22.65 13.61
N GLN A 319 9.15 22.35 14.65
CA GLN A 319 10.43 21.66 14.51
C GLN A 319 10.36 20.18 14.87
N VAL A 320 9.54 19.81 15.86
CA VAL A 320 9.38 18.42 16.33
C VAL A 320 8.21 17.77 15.60
N ASP A 321 7.00 18.31 15.73
CA ASP A 321 5.77 17.74 15.16
C ASP A 321 5.68 17.99 13.65
N ARG A 322 6.33 19.06 13.17
CA ARG A 322 6.38 19.45 11.74
C ARG A 322 4.99 19.57 11.10
N VAL A 323 4.03 20.06 11.89
CA VAL A 323 2.65 20.21 11.44
C VAL A 323 2.51 21.17 10.25
N PRO A 324 1.55 20.97 9.33
CA PRO A 324 1.28 21.92 8.24
C PRO A 324 0.90 23.31 8.71
N TYR A 325 -0.01 23.39 9.69
CA TYR A 325 -0.56 24.64 10.19
C TYR A 325 -0.57 24.70 11.71
N MET A 326 -0.30 25.88 12.24
CA MET A 326 -0.45 26.23 13.65
C MET A 326 -1.42 27.40 13.75
N LEU A 327 -2.43 27.30 14.62
CA LEU A 327 -3.34 28.39 14.96
C LEU A 327 -2.92 28.99 16.30
N VAL A 328 -2.34 30.19 16.26
CA VAL A 328 -1.89 30.88 17.46
C VAL A 328 -3.01 31.81 17.91
N LEU A 329 -3.70 31.43 19.00
CA LEU A 329 -4.93 32.08 19.43
C LEU A 329 -4.70 32.86 20.73
N GLY A 330 -4.60 34.18 20.58
CA GLY A 330 -4.52 35.13 21.68
C GLY A 330 -5.84 35.87 21.92
N ALA A 331 -5.82 36.85 22.84
CA ALA A 331 -7.00 37.63 23.18
C ALA A 331 -7.57 38.39 21.95
N LYS A 332 -6.70 38.86 21.06
CA LYS A 332 -7.13 39.60 19.84
C LYS A 332 -7.95 38.70 18.90
N GLU A 333 -7.47 37.48 18.71
CA GLU A 333 -8.15 36.50 17.84
C GLU A 333 -9.50 36.09 18.47
N ALA A 334 -9.53 35.87 19.78
CA ALA A 334 -10.75 35.51 20.49
C ALA A 334 -11.80 36.65 20.48
N GLU A 335 -11.38 37.91 20.65
CA GLU A 335 -12.27 39.09 20.58
C GLU A 335 -12.80 39.35 19.15
N ALA A 336 -11.93 39.16 18.15
CA ALA A 336 -12.28 39.36 16.74
C ALA A 336 -13.02 38.17 16.12
N GLY A 337 -12.98 36.99 16.74
CA GLY A 337 -13.55 35.77 16.18
C GLY A 337 -12.82 35.21 14.97
N ASN A 338 -11.52 35.54 14.82
CA ASN A 338 -10.68 35.14 13.68
C ASN A 338 -9.47 34.29 14.12
N LEU A 339 -8.65 33.88 13.16
CA LEU A 339 -7.50 33.00 13.36
C LEU A 339 -6.20 33.70 12.98
N SER A 340 -5.15 33.50 13.80
CA SER A 340 -3.77 33.75 13.40
C SER A 340 -3.15 32.43 12.92
N VAL A 341 -3.15 32.23 11.60
CA VAL A 341 -2.71 31.01 10.92
C VAL A 341 -1.23 31.12 10.59
N ARG A 342 -0.42 30.25 11.15
CA ARG A 342 1.02 30.15 10.89
C ARG A 342 1.32 28.88 10.12
N ASP A 343 1.98 29.01 8.98
CA ASP A 343 2.43 27.89 8.15
C ASP A 343 3.80 27.33 8.58
N ARG A 344 4.29 26.31 7.87
CA ARG A 344 5.61 25.69 8.10
C ARG A 344 6.79 26.61 7.83
N LYS A 345 6.65 27.58 6.91
CA LYS A 345 7.69 28.56 6.59
C LYS A 345 7.79 29.62 7.68
N GLY A 346 6.80 29.67 8.56
CA GLY A 346 6.71 30.62 9.64
C GLY A 346 5.98 31.90 9.24
N GLU A 347 5.38 31.93 8.07
CA GLU A 347 4.51 33.03 7.63
C GLU A 347 3.21 32.99 8.42
N THR A 348 2.73 34.16 8.82
CA THR A 348 1.53 34.30 9.64
C THR A 348 0.51 35.14 8.90
N THR A 349 -0.70 34.62 8.77
CA THR A 349 -1.82 35.31 8.09
C THR A 349 -3.06 35.30 9.01
N THR A 350 -3.77 36.42 9.08
CA THR A 350 -5.08 36.46 9.74
C THR A 350 -6.15 36.00 8.77
N MET A 351 -7.01 35.07 9.20
CA MET A 351 -8.08 34.49 8.37
C MET A 351 -9.36 34.33 9.18
N GLU A 352 -10.50 34.40 8.50
CA GLU A 352 -11.78 34.00 9.08
C GLU A 352 -11.81 32.47 9.29
N VAL A 353 -12.56 32.00 10.28
CA VAL A 353 -12.63 30.58 10.65
C VAL A 353 -13.08 29.73 9.46
N ASP A 354 -14.18 30.12 8.83
CA ASP A 354 -14.77 29.37 7.71
C ASP A 354 -13.86 29.37 6.47
N GLU A 355 -13.14 30.47 6.23
CA GLU A 355 -12.16 30.57 5.14
C GLU A 355 -11.00 29.59 5.34
N PHE A 356 -10.47 29.49 6.58
CA PHE A 356 -9.41 28.53 6.90
C PHE A 356 -9.89 27.08 6.78
N ILE A 357 -11.09 26.78 7.30
CA ILE A 357 -11.69 25.44 7.17
C ILE A 357 -11.83 25.06 5.69
N ALA A 358 -12.39 25.93 4.88
CA ALA A 358 -12.53 25.71 3.44
C ALA A 358 -11.16 25.45 2.76
N LYS A 359 -10.15 26.26 3.10
CA LYS A 359 -8.79 26.09 2.59
C LYS A 359 -8.19 24.72 2.94
N VAL A 360 -8.21 24.34 4.22
CA VAL A 360 -7.55 23.10 4.67
C VAL A 360 -8.30 21.86 4.17
N THR A 361 -9.62 21.89 4.10
CA THR A 361 -10.43 20.81 3.55
C THR A 361 -10.23 20.63 2.05
N GLU A 362 -10.10 21.72 1.29
CA GLU A 362 -9.77 21.65 -0.13
C GLU A 362 -8.36 21.09 -0.37
N GLU A 363 -7.36 21.47 0.44
CA GLU A 363 -6.01 20.86 0.38
C GLU A 363 -6.03 19.36 0.66
N ILE A 364 -6.85 18.92 1.60
CA ILE A 364 -7.02 17.50 1.91
C ILE A 364 -7.68 16.78 0.74
N LYS A 365 -8.77 17.34 0.22
CA LYS A 365 -9.55 16.75 -0.87
C LYS A 365 -8.78 16.65 -2.19
N THR A 366 -8.02 17.67 -2.51
CA THR A 366 -7.21 17.72 -3.76
C THR A 366 -5.83 17.11 -3.63
N ARG A 367 -5.48 16.56 -2.45
CA ARG A 367 -4.15 16.03 -2.12
C ARG A 367 -3.03 17.01 -2.44
N ALA A 368 -3.28 18.30 -2.17
CA ALA A 368 -2.34 19.35 -2.49
C ALA A 368 -1.00 19.19 -1.73
N TYR A 369 0.08 19.48 -2.45
CA TYR A 369 1.42 19.59 -1.88
C TYR A 369 1.76 21.08 -1.69
N ASN A 370 1.26 21.66 -0.62
CA ASN A 370 1.60 23.03 -0.23
C ASN A 370 2.83 22.99 0.67
N ASN A 371 3.99 23.26 0.09
CA ASN A 371 5.29 23.28 0.77
C ASN A 371 5.74 24.71 1.11
#